data_58ec1520c705b121fce45ccd9e793313
#
_entry.id   58ec1520c705b121fce45ccd9e793313
#
_cell.length_a   1.000
_cell.length_b   1.000
_cell.length_c   1.000
_cell.angle_alpha   90.00
_cell.angle_beta   90.00
_cell.angle_gamma   90.00
#
_symmetry.space_group_name_H-M   'P 1'
#
loop_
_entity.id
_entity.type
_entity.pdbx_description
1 polymer ?
#
loop_
_entity_poly.entity_id
_entity_poly.type
_entity_poly.pdbx_seq_one_letter_code
_entity_poly.pdbx_strand_id
1 'polypeptide(L)'
;GNVQNNYVSFAGYIWRIVRINGNRSIRLIYSGTSTNASGNETSIGTSQYYQKAYDPTYLGYQYHENLSLKDNQTITNYNNLTDNKIYYYSDSYTFNKETRQFSLTGNKISGTWKSVNQEVIANYPYTCRSESENGTCVFLLRMKEYSSPSSAKVNYITYSSVDYPSILNNTDNSTIKEKIDNWFATNIQNKQDNNGTSYSSYLSDEIFCNDRTFTSGDGYSISKRTEFSSYYRNVRQKKPNLICNQTQDKFTVSSNNGNGKLTYPVGLLTIDEVALAGGVYLAVNNKYYLATGQPYWTMSPVVFDSNYAYAYTGNISAAGHITTATATTSYGVRPVINLSPDISITGGDGTKNNPYTVALPNN
;
A
#
# COMPACT_ATOMS: atom_id res chain seq x y z
N GLY A 1 -19.74 14.55 -6.43
CA GLY A 1 -20.45 15.79 -6.52
C GLY A 1 -19.70 16.97 -5.91
N ASN A 2 -20.13 18.17 -6.21
CA ASN A 2 -19.57 19.38 -5.60
C ASN A 2 -20.20 19.60 -4.21
N VAL A 3 -19.70 18.89 -3.21
CA VAL A 3 -20.14 18.99 -1.83
C VAL A 3 -19.40 20.15 -1.16
N GLN A 4 -20.13 21.13 -0.63
CA GLN A 4 -19.56 22.37 -0.04
C GLN A 4 -19.66 22.43 1.48
N ASN A 5 -20.47 21.59 2.10
CA ASN A 5 -20.78 21.60 3.55
C ASN A 5 -20.36 20.32 4.26
N ASN A 6 -19.15 19.82 3.98
CA ASN A 6 -18.61 18.63 4.61
C ASN A 6 -17.25 18.86 5.28
N TYR A 7 -16.94 20.10 5.65
CA TYR A 7 -15.73 20.44 6.39
C TYR A 7 -15.93 20.20 7.89
N VAL A 8 -14.94 19.59 8.52
CA VAL A 8 -14.87 19.36 9.97
C VAL A 8 -13.53 19.86 10.48
N SER A 9 -13.53 20.63 11.56
CA SER A 9 -12.34 21.01 12.32
C SER A 9 -12.19 20.06 13.48
N PHE A 10 -11.13 19.26 13.50
CA PHE A 10 -10.86 18.28 14.52
C PHE A 10 -9.35 18.10 14.76
N ALA A 11 -8.93 18.09 16.01
CA ALA A 11 -7.54 17.90 16.45
C ALA A 11 -6.53 18.88 15.81
N GLY A 12 -6.95 20.11 15.52
CA GLY A 12 -6.12 21.14 14.89
C GLY A 12 -6.00 21.02 13.36
N TYR A 13 -6.76 20.13 12.76
CA TYR A 13 -6.77 19.87 11.30
C TYR A 13 -8.14 20.06 10.70
N ILE A 14 -8.14 20.27 9.39
CA ILE A 14 -9.36 20.26 8.58
C ILE A 14 -9.52 18.90 7.92
N TRP A 15 -10.72 18.38 8.04
CA TRP A 15 -11.15 17.10 7.47
C TRP A 15 -12.33 17.31 6.55
N ARG A 16 -12.56 16.34 5.66
CA ARG A 16 -13.78 16.31 4.82
C ARG A 16 -14.56 15.04 5.13
N ILE A 17 -15.88 15.19 5.35
CA ILE A 17 -16.78 14.04 5.51
C ILE A 17 -16.84 13.29 4.19
N VAL A 18 -16.55 11.98 4.25
CA VAL A 18 -16.65 11.06 3.12
C VAL A 18 -18.00 10.35 3.13
N ARG A 19 -18.38 9.83 4.28
CA ARG A 19 -19.66 9.12 4.49
C ARG A 19 -19.99 8.99 5.98
N ILE A 20 -21.23 8.60 6.23
CA ILE A 20 -21.69 8.11 7.53
C ILE A 20 -21.75 6.58 7.46
N ASN A 21 -21.13 5.90 8.39
CA ASN A 21 -21.13 4.44 8.49
C ASN A 21 -22.46 3.92 9.02
N GLY A 22 -22.71 2.61 8.90
CA GLY A 22 -23.96 1.99 9.34
C GLY A 22 -24.23 2.11 10.85
N ASN A 23 -23.19 2.21 11.67
CA ASN A 23 -23.28 2.45 13.11
C ASN A 23 -23.31 3.95 13.48
N ARG A 24 -23.46 4.85 12.49
CA ARG A 24 -23.48 6.32 12.62
C ARG A 24 -22.13 6.97 12.86
N SER A 25 -21.02 6.24 12.93
CA SER A 25 -19.68 6.85 12.94
C SER A 25 -19.45 7.63 11.63
N ILE A 26 -18.63 8.70 11.68
CA ILE A 26 -18.44 9.60 10.55
C ILE A 26 -17.04 9.42 9.99
N ARG A 27 -16.96 8.94 8.73
CA ARG A 27 -15.69 8.73 8.04
C ARG A 27 -15.17 10.03 7.47
N LEU A 28 -13.95 10.39 7.87
CA LEU A 28 -13.27 11.63 7.52
C LEU A 28 -11.99 11.37 6.77
N ILE A 29 -11.68 12.22 5.78
CA ILE A 29 -10.36 12.26 5.13
C ILE A 29 -9.64 13.57 5.47
N TYR A 30 -8.35 13.49 5.77
CA TYR A 30 -7.49 14.65 6.01
C TYR A 30 -7.50 15.62 4.82
N SER A 31 -7.60 16.93 5.11
CA SER A 31 -7.67 17.98 4.11
C SER A 31 -6.80 19.21 4.41
N GLY A 32 -5.79 19.05 5.28
CA GLY A 32 -4.82 20.09 5.59
C GLY A 32 -5.01 20.75 6.95
N THR A 33 -4.32 21.86 7.17
CA THR A 33 -4.41 22.69 8.39
C THR A 33 -5.30 23.90 8.22
N SER A 34 -5.79 24.13 7.00
CA SER A 34 -6.67 25.24 6.64
C SER A 34 -7.73 24.79 5.67
N THR A 35 -8.90 25.40 5.71
CA THR A 35 -9.97 25.18 4.73
C THR A 35 -9.61 25.71 3.34
N ASN A 36 -8.56 26.53 3.22
CA ASN A 36 -7.98 26.98 1.95
C ASN A 36 -6.91 26.07 1.39
N ALA A 37 -6.53 25.00 2.11
CA ALA A 37 -5.50 24.07 1.67
C ALA A 37 -5.82 23.46 0.31
N SER A 38 -4.82 23.39 -0.54
CA SER A 38 -4.89 22.84 -1.89
C SER A 38 -3.57 22.13 -2.25
N GLY A 39 -3.59 21.27 -3.27
CA GLY A 39 -2.40 20.56 -3.68
C GLY A 39 -1.72 19.82 -2.51
N ASN A 40 -0.44 20.02 -2.34
CA ASN A 40 0.39 19.34 -1.34
C ASN A 40 -0.04 19.61 0.11
N GLU A 41 -0.67 20.75 0.38
CA GLU A 41 -1.15 21.10 1.71
C GLU A 41 -2.28 20.18 2.21
N THR A 42 -2.96 19.49 1.30
CA THR A 42 -4.07 18.57 1.62
C THR A 42 -3.59 17.19 2.07
N SER A 43 -2.29 16.98 2.18
CA SER A 43 -1.66 15.71 2.59
C SER A 43 -0.68 15.92 3.76
N ILE A 44 -0.36 14.84 4.46
CA ILE A 44 0.67 14.81 5.50
C ILE A 44 2.09 14.66 4.93
N GLY A 45 2.28 14.98 3.65
CA GLY A 45 3.46 14.78 2.84
C GLY A 45 3.31 13.59 1.89
N THR A 46 4.40 13.25 1.18
CA THR A 46 4.41 12.17 0.19
C THR A 46 5.05 10.89 0.74
N SER A 47 4.68 9.75 0.17
CA SER A 47 5.29 8.45 0.43
C SER A 47 5.16 7.54 -0.78
N GLN A 48 6.07 6.60 -0.91
CA GLN A 48 5.82 5.38 -1.66
C GLN A 48 4.75 4.55 -0.91
N TYR A 49 3.95 3.77 -1.65
CA TYR A 49 3.07 2.79 -1.01
C TYR A 49 3.94 1.70 -0.38
N TYR A 50 4.91 1.23 -1.14
CA TYR A 50 5.97 0.34 -0.70
C TYR A 50 7.29 0.64 -1.44
N GLN A 51 8.43 0.33 -0.83
CA GLN A 51 9.75 0.56 -1.41
C GLN A 51 10.09 -0.40 -2.57
N LYS A 52 9.28 -1.43 -2.76
CA LYS A 52 9.42 -2.48 -3.77
C LYS A 52 8.08 -2.65 -4.50
N ALA A 53 8.10 -3.11 -5.75
CA ALA A 53 6.87 -3.25 -6.54
C ALA A 53 6.80 -4.55 -7.36
N TYR A 54 7.80 -5.41 -7.24
CA TYR A 54 8.00 -6.56 -8.12
C TYR A 54 7.21 -7.82 -7.74
N ASP A 55 6.32 -7.74 -6.77
CA ASP A 55 5.59 -8.86 -6.19
C ASP A 55 4.18 -8.43 -5.80
N PRO A 56 3.14 -9.25 -6.02
CA PRO A 56 1.78 -8.96 -5.58
C PRO A 56 1.65 -8.70 -4.07
N THR A 57 2.55 -9.25 -3.26
CA THR A 57 2.61 -9.04 -1.81
C THR A 57 2.64 -7.55 -1.44
N TYR A 58 3.34 -6.73 -2.24
CA TYR A 58 3.51 -5.29 -1.99
C TYR A 58 2.29 -4.43 -2.34
N LEU A 59 1.15 -5.03 -2.55
CA LEU A 59 -0.15 -4.39 -2.66
C LEU A 59 -0.94 -4.43 -1.33
N GLY A 60 -0.44 -5.14 -0.32
CA GLY A 60 -1.02 -5.17 1.01
C GLY A 60 -0.74 -3.88 1.79
N TYR A 61 -1.74 -3.36 2.48
CA TYR A 61 -1.54 -2.30 3.49
C TYR A 61 -0.67 -2.81 4.65
N GLN A 62 -0.90 -4.06 5.03
CA GLN A 62 0.07 -4.96 5.65
C GLN A 62 0.13 -6.25 4.82
N TYR A 63 1.22 -6.98 4.95
CA TYR A 63 1.48 -8.19 4.19
C TYR A 63 2.31 -9.16 5.05
N HIS A 64 2.67 -10.29 4.51
CA HIS A 64 3.65 -11.19 5.08
C HIS A 64 4.74 -11.45 4.05
N GLU A 65 5.95 -11.09 4.40
CA GLU A 65 7.12 -11.29 3.55
C GLU A 65 7.87 -12.54 4.03
N ASN A 66 7.66 -13.67 3.40
CA ASN A 66 8.41 -14.90 3.65
C ASN A 66 9.75 -14.88 2.90
N LEU A 67 10.57 -13.88 3.23
CA LEU A 67 11.88 -13.71 2.63
C LEU A 67 12.96 -14.20 3.59
N SER A 68 13.78 -15.15 3.18
CA SER A 68 15.06 -15.40 3.84
C SER A 68 16.18 -14.88 2.96
N LEU A 69 16.95 -13.90 3.46
CA LEU A 69 18.22 -13.53 2.85
C LEU A 69 19.21 -14.68 3.09
N LYS A 70 19.68 -15.27 2.01
CA LYS A 70 20.75 -16.26 2.07
C LYS A 70 22.07 -15.58 1.79
N ASP A 71 23.00 -15.67 2.75
CA ASP A 71 24.31 -15.06 2.63
C ASP A 71 25.26 -15.85 1.72
N ASN A 72 25.96 -15.09 0.87
CA ASN A 72 27.31 -15.42 0.39
C ASN A 72 27.48 -16.70 -0.43
N GLN A 73 26.77 -16.83 -1.55
CA GLN A 73 27.31 -17.72 -2.59
C GLN A 73 28.48 -17.04 -3.33
N THR A 74 29.57 -17.79 -3.43
CA THR A 74 30.74 -17.36 -4.20
C THR A 74 30.54 -17.71 -5.67
N ILE A 75 30.61 -16.71 -6.53
CA ILE A 75 30.55 -16.87 -7.99
C ILE A 75 31.97 -16.88 -8.53
N THR A 76 32.28 -17.89 -9.30
CA THR A 76 33.54 -17.99 -10.07
C THR A 76 33.24 -17.91 -11.56
N ASN A 77 34.12 -17.33 -12.36
CA ASN A 77 33.99 -17.14 -13.82
C ASN A 77 33.00 -16.05 -14.28
N TYR A 78 33.33 -14.81 -14.03
CA TYR A 78 32.66 -13.66 -14.64
C TYR A 78 33.61 -12.83 -15.48
N ASN A 79 34.21 -13.46 -16.50
CA ASN A 79 35.02 -12.78 -17.47
C ASN A 79 34.16 -11.77 -18.26
N ASN A 80 34.69 -10.57 -18.47
CA ASN A 80 34.09 -9.49 -19.25
C ASN A 80 33.04 -8.63 -18.53
N LEU A 81 33.01 -8.58 -17.20
CA LEU A 81 32.23 -7.62 -16.46
C LEU A 81 32.95 -6.27 -16.38
N THR A 82 32.26 -5.17 -16.59
CA THR A 82 32.80 -3.81 -16.49
C THR A 82 32.39 -3.11 -15.22
N ASP A 83 33.28 -2.31 -14.64
CA ASP A 83 32.99 -1.52 -13.44
C ASP A 83 31.75 -0.63 -13.59
N ASN A 84 31.11 -0.32 -12.48
CA ASN A 84 29.93 0.53 -12.39
C ASN A 84 28.67 0.01 -13.09
N LYS A 85 28.65 -1.24 -13.54
CA LYS A 85 27.46 -1.91 -14.04
C LYS A 85 26.93 -2.91 -13.05
N ILE A 86 25.67 -3.18 -13.16
CA ILE A 86 24.99 -4.18 -12.36
C ILE A 86 24.59 -5.32 -13.28
N TYR A 87 24.84 -6.52 -12.81
CA TYR A 87 24.60 -7.74 -13.55
C TYR A 87 23.66 -8.63 -12.76
N TYR A 88 22.85 -9.38 -13.43
CA TYR A 88 22.12 -10.48 -12.83
C TYR A 88 22.59 -11.81 -13.40
N TYR A 89 22.43 -12.81 -12.61
CA TYR A 89 22.81 -14.15 -12.93
C TYR A 89 21.78 -15.13 -12.39
N SER A 90 21.64 -16.28 -13.03
CA SER A 90 20.61 -17.25 -12.67
C SER A 90 21.20 -18.62 -12.28
N ASP A 91 20.60 -19.27 -11.31
CA ASP A 91 20.90 -20.63 -10.89
C ASP A 91 19.63 -21.47 -10.81
N SER A 92 19.79 -22.78 -10.96
CA SER A 92 18.70 -23.73 -10.86
C SER A 92 18.34 -24.01 -9.39
N TYR A 93 17.09 -24.25 -9.14
CA TYR A 93 16.60 -24.65 -7.84
C TYR A 93 15.66 -25.86 -7.92
N THR A 94 15.53 -26.56 -6.80
CA THR A 94 14.47 -27.53 -6.55
C THR A 94 13.49 -26.97 -5.52
N PHE A 95 12.22 -27.15 -5.76
CA PHE A 95 11.17 -26.82 -4.81
C PHE A 95 10.64 -28.09 -4.15
N ASN A 96 10.74 -28.16 -2.83
CA ASN A 96 10.15 -29.25 -2.06
C ASN A 96 8.68 -28.88 -1.75
N LYS A 97 7.75 -29.65 -2.30
CA LYS A 97 6.30 -29.43 -2.13
C LYS A 97 5.80 -29.68 -0.71
N GLU A 98 6.45 -30.58 0.04
CA GLU A 98 6.03 -30.93 1.40
C GLU A 98 6.46 -29.86 2.41
N THR A 99 7.73 -29.41 2.31
CA THR A 99 8.27 -28.37 3.19
C THR A 99 8.02 -26.95 2.65
N ARG A 100 7.60 -26.84 1.39
CA ARG A 100 7.44 -25.58 0.64
C ARG A 100 8.69 -24.71 0.62
N GLN A 101 9.85 -25.32 0.61
CA GLN A 101 11.15 -24.66 0.61
C GLN A 101 11.86 -24.82 -0.72
N PHE A 102 12.56 -23.76 -1.13
CA PHE A 102 13.45 -23.77 -2.28
C PHE A 102 14.87 -24.13 -1.83
N SER A 103 15.49 -25.06 -2.52
CA SER A 103 16.90 -25.40 -2.35
C SER A 103 17.63 -25.13 -3.65
N LEU A 104 18.68 -24.31 -3.60
CA LEU A 104 19.57 -24.15 -4.74
C LEU A 104 20.37 -25.46 -4.94
N THR A 105 20.49 -25.85 -6.18
CA THR A 105 21.17 -27.13 -6.50
C THR A 105 22.66 -27.07 -6.24
N GLY A 106 23.23 -25.88 -5.97
CA GLY A 106 24.67 -25.69 -5.72
C GLY A 106 25.55 -25.97 -6.92
N ASN A 107 24.95 -26.33 -8.03
CA ASN A 107 25.65 -26.56 -9.29
C ASN A 107 25.79 -25.23 -10.00
N LYS A 108 26.97 -24.73 -9.86
CA LYS A 108 27.55 -23.60 -10.58
C LYS A 108 26.81 -23.21 -11.84
N ILE A 109 26.24 -22.23 -11.80
CA ILE A 109 26.31 -21.00 -12.48
C ILE A 109 26.93 -21.09 -13.86
N SER A 110 26.20 -21.59 -14.76
CA SER A 110 26.28 -21.15 -16.14
C SER A 110 25.29 -20.02 -16.34
N GLY A 111 25.50 -18.91 -15.67
CA GLY A 111 24.60 -17.78 -15.75
C GLY A 111 24.84 -16.97 -16.98
N THR A 112 23.79 -16.49 -17.60
CA THR A 112 23.88 -15.45 -18.61
C THR A 112 23.98 -14.12 -17.91
N TRP A 113 25.15 -13.50 -17.91
CA TRP A 113 25.34 -12.16 -17.40
C TRP A 113 24.66 -11.16 -18.33
N LYS A 114 23.78 -10.36 -17.77
CA LYS A 114 23.17 -9.24 -18.49
C LYS A 114 23.37 -7.98 -17.67
N SER A 115 23.81 -6.91 -18.33
CA SER A 115 23.83 -5.59 -17.74
C SER A 115 22.38 -5.11 -17.56
N VAL A 116 22.06 -4.60 -16.38
CA VAL A 116 20.77 -4.00 -16.05
C VAL A 116 20.98 -2.57 -15.57
N ASN A 117 20.05 -1.67 -15.85
CA ASN A 117 20.09 -0.31 -15.33
C ASN A 117 19.69 -0.30 -13.83
N GLN A 118 20.09 0.74 -13.14
CA GLN A 118 19.83 0.88 -11.71
C GLN A 118 18.33 0.85 -11.34
N GLU A 119 17.45 1.31 -12.22
CA GLU A 119 15.99 1.28 -12.00
C GLU A 119 15.44 -0.15 -11.96
N VAL A 120 16.00 -1.03 -12.78
CA VAL A 120 15.62 -2.45 -12.78
C VAL A 120 15.99 -3.10 -11.45
N ILE A 121 17.05 -2.69 -10.79
CA ILE A 121 17.54 -3.29 -9.54
C ILE A 121 16.71 -2.87 -8.34
N ALA A 122 16.27 -1.62 -8.30
CA ALA A 122 15.37 -1.16 -7.25
C ALA A 122 14.04 -1.92 -7.27
N ASN A 123 13.66 -2.46 -8.43
CA ASN A 123 12.36 -3.08 -8.69
C ASN A 123 12.40 -4.61 -8.78
N TYR A 124 13.58 -5.22 -8.87
CA TYR A 124 13.74 -6.66 -9.05
C TYR A 124 14.75 -7.28 -8.08
N PRO A 125 14.42 -7.60 -6.87
CA PRO A 125 15.07 -8.70 -6.19
C PRO A 125 14.49 -9.98 -6.80
N TYR A 126 15.31 -10.67 -7.47
CA TYR A 126 14.97 -11.85 -8.21
C TYR A 126 14.85 -13.05 -7.29
N THR A 127 13.86 -13.84 -7.55
CA THR A 127 13.33 -14.77 -6.58
C THR A 127 13.28 -16.15 -7.18
N CYS A 128 13.60 -17.14 -6.37
CA CYS A 128 13.29 -18.52 -6.64
C CYS A 128 11.80 -18.75 -6.40
N ARG A 129 10.93 -18.25 -7.25
CA ARG A 129 9.50 -18.36 -7.03
C ARG A 129 8.83 -19.05 -8.21
N SER A 130 8.55 -20.31 -8.03
CA SER A 130 7.65 -21.06 -8.89
C SER A 130 7.16 -22.27 -8.10
N GLU A 131 5.91 -22.63 -8.24
CA GLU A 131 5.35 -23.88 -7.72
C GLU A 131 5.76 -25.11 -8.55
N SER A 132 6.55 -24.91 -9.60
CA SER A 132 7.17 -26.01 -10.33
C SER A 132 8.30 -26.62 -9.49
N GLU A 133 8.45 -27.92 -9.54
CA GLU A 133 9.48 -28.66 -8.79
C GLU A 133 10.90 -28.21 -9.07
N ASN A 134 11.12 -27.66 -10.24
CA ASN A 134 12.41 -27.10 -10.68
C ASN A 134 12.22 -25.76 -11.36
N GLY A 135 13.17 -24.88 -11.20
CA GLY A 135 13.15 -23.57 -11.81
C GLY A 135 14.51 -22.87 -11.71
N THR A 136 14.52 -21.59 -12.00
CA THR A 136 15.74 -20.79 -12.02
C THR A 136 15.59 -19.62 -11.05
N CYS A 137 16.56 -19.47 -10.16
CA CYS A 137 16.71 -18.29 -9.32
C CYS A 137 17.60 -17.25 -10.02
N VAL A 138 17.33 -15.99 -9.79
CA VAL A 138 18.13 -14.89 -10.35
C VAL A 138 18.76 -14.09 -9.20
N PHE A 139 20.01 -13.74 -9.35
CA PHE A 139 20.84 -13.04 -8.38
C PHE A 139 21.36 -11.74 -8.95
N LEU A 140 21.62 -10.78 -8.08
CA LEU A 140 22.19 -9.49 -8.42
C LEU A 140 23.63 -9.39 -7.97
N LEU A 141 24.48 -8.91 -8.85
CA LEU A 141 25.88 -8.60 -8.60
C LEU A 141 26.18 -7.14 -8.94
N ARG A 142 26.67 -6.37 -7.98
CA ARG A 142 27.17 -5.00 -8.20
C ARG A 142 28.67 -5.02 -8.39
N MET A 143 29.12 -4.73 -9.60
CA MET A 143 30.55 -4.70 -9.91
C MET A 143 31.34 -3.60 -9.21
N LYS A 144 30.68 -2.53 -8.77
CA LYS A 144 31.33 -1.48 -7.99
C LYS A 144 31.97 -1.98 -6.68
N GLU A 145 31.49 -3.08 -6.16
CA GLU A 145 32.00 -3.70 -4.93
C GLU A 145 33.18 -4.64 -5.17
N TYR A 146 33.52 -4.91 -6.45
CA TYR A 146 34.50 -5.89 -6.86
C TYR A 146 35.35 -5.38 -8.02
N SER A 147 36.49 -4.77 -7.72
CA SER A 147 37.35 -4.12 -8.75
C SER A 147 38.20 -5.08 -9.58
N SER A 148 38.40 -6.32 -9.16
CA SER A 148 39.09 -7.37 -9.95
C SER A 148 39.01 -8.74 -9.29
N PRO A 149 37.88 -9.30 -9.02
CA PRO A 149 37.84 -10.50 -8.21
C PRO A 149 37.88 -11.77 -9.06
N SER A 150 38.61 -12.74 -8.59
CA SER A 150 38.53 -14.13 -9.10
C SER A 150 37.22 -14.83 -8.64
N SER A 151 36.55 -14.25 -7.66
CA SER A 151 35.26 -14.69 -7.16
C SER A 151 34.48 -13.51 -6.55
N ALA A 152 33.18 -13.45 -6.76
CA ALA A 152 32.28 -12.47 -6.15
C ALA A 152 31.28 -13.14 -5.24
N LYS A 153 30.93 -12.46 -4.16
CA LYS A 153 29.84 -12.90 -3.27
C LYS A 153 28.54 -12.30 -3.74
N VAL A 154 27.50 -13.10 -3.80
CA VAL A 154 26.17 -12.69 -4.21
C VAL A 154 25.19 -12.97 -3.10
N ASN A 155 24.43 -11.95 -2.73
CA ASN A 155 23.30 -12.08 -1.85
C ASN A 155 22.06 -12.39 -2.69
N TYR A 156 21.29 -13.36 -2.29
CA TYR A 156 20.05 -13.71 -2.96
C TYR A 156 18.92 -13.89 -1.95
N ILE A 157 17.72 -13.68 -2.42
CA ILE A 157 16.51 -13.81 -1.62
C ILE A 157 15.81 -15.10 -2.03
N THR A 158 15.59 -16.00 -1.07
CA THR A 158 14.73 -17.15 -1.29
C THR A 158 13.40 -16.94 -0.60
N TYR A 159 12.33 -17.27 -1.27
CA TYR A 159 11.01 -17.38 -0.67
C TYR A 159 10.79 -18.80 -0.16
N SER A 160 10.55 -18.94 1.13
CA SER A 160 10.01 -20.17 1.69
C SER A 160 8.50 -20.04 1.72
N SER A 161 7.78 -20.95 1.10
CA SER A 161 6.32 -21.06 1.15
C SER A 161 5.53 -19.77 0.89
N VAL A 162 5.40 -19.36 -0.33
CA VAL A 162 4.50 -18.26 -0.68
C VAL A 162 3.27 -18.84 -1.37
N ASP A 163 2.16 -18.73 -0.70
CA ASP A 163 0.84 -18.92 -1.28
C ASP A 163 -0.02 -17.72 -0.94
N TYR A 164 -1.18 -17.63 -1.54
CA TYR A 164 -2.08 -16.50 -1.30
C TYR A 164 -2.49 -16.38 0.18
N PRO A 165 -2.86 -17.45 0.91
CA PRO A 165 -3.15 -17.34 2.33
C PRO A 165 -1.98 -16.81 3.17
N SER A 166 -0.74 -17.16 2.88
CA SER A 166 0.39 -16.69 3.69
C SER A 166 0.66 -15.20 3.53
N ILE A 167 0.51 -14.62 2.35
CA ILE A 167 0.69 -13.17 2.19
C ILE A 167 -0.38 -12.34 2.91
N LEU A 168 -1.51 -12.95 3.24
CA LEU A 168 -2.60 -12.33 4.00
C LEU A 168 -2.40 -12.37 5.53
N ASN A 169 -1.28 -12.89 6.04
CA ASN A 169 -1.00 -12.96 7.47
C ASN A 169 -0.79 -11.59 8.13
N ASN A 170 -0.53 -10.54 7.34
CA ASN A 170 -0.47 -9.15 7.80
C ASN A 170 0.52 -8.95 8.98
N THR A 171 1.75 -9.44 8.85
CA THR A 171 2.81 -9.33 9.86
C THR A 171 3.70 -8.11 9.65
N ASP A 172 3.79 -7.64 8.42
CA ASP A 172 4.71 -6.61 7.99
C ASP A 172 3.97 -5.36 7.51
N ASN A 173 4.42 -4.19 7.91
CA ASN A 173 3.82 -2.93 7.51
C ASN A 173 4.33 -2.48 6.13
N SER A 174 3.43 -1.93 5.32
CA SER A 174 3.82 -1.15 4.15
C SER A 174 4.45 0.19 4.57
N THR A 175 5.27 0.77 3.69
CA THR A 175 5.90 2.09 3.94
C THR A 175 4.85 3.17 4.20
N ILE A 176 3.73 3.11 3.48
CA ILE A 176 2.66 4.10 3.68
C ILE A 176 1.96 3.92 5.03
N LYS A 177 1.78 2.69 5.51
CA LYS A 177 1.21 2.43 6.84
C LYS A 177 2.10 2.97 7.93
N GLU A 178 3.41 2.72 7.87
CA GLU A 178 4.37 3.26 8.84
C GLU A 178 4.33 4.80 8.89
N LYS A 179 4.25 5.45 7.73
CA LYS A 179 4.13 6.91 7.67
C LYS A 179 2.85 7.40 8.33
N ILE A 180 1.72 6.75 8.09
CA ILE A 180 0.41 7.12 8.65
C ILE A 180 0.40 6.89 10.16
N ASP A 181 0.91 5.75 10.62
CA ASP A 181 0.97 5.41 12.05
C ASP A 181 1.83 6.41 12.83
N ASN A 182 3.00 6.75 12.31
CA ASN A 182 3.90 7.73 12.93
C ASN A 182 3.27 9.12 13.01
N TRP A 183 2.57 9.53 11.95
CA TRP A 183 1.85 10.80 11.95
C TRP A 183 0.70 10.79 12.96
N PHE A 184 -0.09 9.71 12.99
CA PHE A 184 -1.22 9.57 13.89
C PHE A 184 -0.78 9.58 15.37
N ALA A 185 0.26 8.83 15.70
CA ALA A 185 0.83 8.79 17.05
C ALA A 185 1.18 10.20 17.54
N THR A 186 1.85 11.00 16.71
CA THR A 186 2.33 12.34 17.08
C THR A 186 1.20 13.37 17.14
N ASN A 187 0.23 13.27 16.23
CA ASN A 187 -0.70 14.39 15.97
C ASN A 187 -2.11 14.14 16.50
N ILE A 188 -2.47 12.89 16.79
CA ILE A 188 -3.80 12.53 17.32
C ILE A 188 -3.66 11.79 18.64
N GLN A 189 -2.92 10.66 18.69
CA GLN A 189 -2.84 9.80 19.87
C GLN A 189 -2.26 10.51 21.09
N ASN A 190 -1.20 11.26 20.91
CA ASN A 190 -0.47 11.97 21.97
C ASN A 190 -0.94 13.44 22.16
N LYS A 191 -2.10 13.78 21.61
CA LYS A 191 -2.68 15.12 21.72
C LYS A 191 -4.02 15.06 22.47
N GLN A 192 -4.30 16.17 23.13
CA GLN A 192 -5.52 16.36 23.91
C GLN A 192 -6.25 17.64 23.47
N ASP A 193 -7.54 17.68 23.72
CA ASP A 193 -8.32 18.89 23.59
C ASP A 193 -8.08 19.85 24.79
N ASN A 194 -8.76 20.98 24.80
CA ASN A 194 -8.64 21.98 25.86
C ASN A 194 -9.14 21.50 27.23
N ASN A 195 -9.87 20.39 27.27
CA ASN A 195 -10.40 19.79 28.50
C ASN A 195 -9.49 18.65 29.00
N GLY A 196 -8.37 18.38 28.34
CA GLY A 196 -7.46 17.29 28.66
C GLY A 196 -7.90 15.91 28.16
N THR A 197 -8.93 15.85 27.29
CA THR A 197 -9.41 14.60 26.68
C THR A 197 -8.58 14.25 25.46
N SER A 198 -8.07 13.03 25.37
CA SER A 198 -7.31 12.57 24.21
C SER A 198 -8.17 12.60 22.94
N TYR A 199 -7.61 13.11 21.84
CA TYR A 199 -8.31 13.08 20.56
C TYR A 199 -8.60 11.67 20.06
N SER A 200 -7.82 10.67 20.48
CA SER A 200 -8.11 9.27 20.14
C SER A 200 -9.43 8.76 20.70
N SER A 201 -9.93 9.33 21.83
CA SER A 201 -11.22 8.98 22.43
C SER A 201 -12.43 9.37 21.58
N TYR A 202 -12.24 10.30 20.65
CA TYR A 202 -13.26 10.74 19.70
C TYR A 202 -13.45 9.77 18.52
N LEU A 203 -12.63 8.73 18.41
CA LEU A 203 -12.56 7.88 17.24
C LEU A 203 -13.25 6.53 17.46
N SER A 204 -13.84 6.02 16.40
CA SER A 204 -14.40 4.69 16.27
C SER A 204 -13.47 3.78 15.48
N ASP A 205 -13.34 2.53 15.92
CA ASP A 205 -12.57 1.49 15.23
C ASP A 205 -13.40 0.87 14.12
N GLU A 206 -13.35 1.47 12.95
CA GLU A 206 -14.07 1.03 11.76
C GLU A 206 -13.15 0.35 10.75
N ILE A 207 -13.75 -0.48 9.90
CA ILE A 207 -13.02 -1.23 8.88
C ILE A 207 -12.38 -0.29 7.85
N PHE A 208 -11.08 -0.47 7.64
CA PHE A 208 -10.35 -0.02 6.46
C PHE A 208 -10.11 -1.23 5.55
N CYS A 209 -10.67 -1.22 4.35
CA CYS A 209 -10.65 -2.38 3.47
C CYS A 209 -9.48 -2.32 2.48
N ASN A 210 -8.56 -3.27 2.60
CA ASN A 210 -7.52 -3.51 1.59
C ASN A 210 -7.90 -4.74 0.74
N ASP A 211 -9.02 -4.67 0.01
CA ASP A 211 -9.62 -5.78 -0.73
C ASP A 211 -8.63 -6.42 -1.71
N ARG A 212 -7.95 -7.48 -1.27
CA ARG A 212 -7.00 -8.28 -2.07
C ARG A 212 -7.67 -9.46 -2.76
N THR A 213 -9.00 -9.56 -2.75
CA THR A 213 -9.69 -10.51 -3.64
C THR A 213 -9.36 -10.20 -5.10
N PHE A 214 -9.29 -11.21 -5.93
CA PHE A 214 -8.90 -11.06 -7.33
C PHE A 214 -9.93 -11.74 -8.27
N THR A 215 -9.98 -11.27 -9.50
CA THR A 215 -10.86 -11.78 -10.55
C THR A 215 -10.11 -12.64 -11.56
N SER A 216 -8.79 -12.48 -11.62
CA SER A 216 -7.90 -13.31 -12.43
C SER A 216 -6.50 -13.35 -11.81
N GLY A 217 -5.73 -14.39 -12.13
CA GLY A 217 -4.44 -14.67 -11.50
C GLY A 217 -4.58 -15.55 -10.27
N ASP A 218 -3.61 -15.49 -9.37
CA ASP A 218 -3.58 -16.28 -8.12
C ASP A 218 -3.28 -15.44 -6.88
N GLY A 219 -3.04 -14.15 -7.05
CA GLY A 219 -2.83 -13.19 -5.97
C GLY A 219 -1.42 -13.16 -5.41
N TYR A 220 -0.56 -14.12 -5.74
CA TYR A 220 0.78 -14.23 -5.14
C TYR A 220 1.92 -14.51 -6.12
N SER A 221 1.64 -15.08 -7.28
CA SER A 221 2.68 -15.46 -8.24
C SER A 221 3.21 -14.26 -9.02
N ILE A 222 4.53 -14.16 -9.17
CA ILE A 222 5.16 -13.19 -10.04
C ILE A 222 5.09 -13.56 -11.53
N SER A 223 4.79 -14.81 -11.84
CA SER A 223 4.68 -15.32 -13.24
C SER A 223 3.30 -15.15 -13.84
N LYS A 224 2.30 -14.80 -13.03
CA LYS A 224 0.92 -14.62 -13.48
C LYS A 224 0.45 -13.19 -13.20
N ARG A 225 -0.18 -12.59 -14.19
CA ARG A 225 -0.88 -11.33 -14.00
C ARG A 225 -2.09 -11.56 -13.08
N THR A 226 -2.15 -10.78 -12.01
CA THR A 226 -3.30 -10.77 -11.10
C THR A 226 -4.08 -9.47 -11.26
N GLU A 227 -5.40 -9.57 -11.48
CA GLU A 227 -6.31 -8.42 -11.48
C GLU A 227 -7.19 -8.47 -10.23
N PHE A 228 -7.11 -7.43 -9.39
CA PHE A 228 -7.85 -7.38 -8.13
C PHE A 228 -9.29 -6.89 -8.32
N SER A 229 -10.17 -7.36 -7.45
CA SER A 229 -11.62 -7.11 -7.54
C SER A 229 -11.98 -5.63 -7.48
N SER A 230 -11.23 -4.83 -6.72
CA SER A 230 -11.42 -3.38 -6.64
C SER A 230 -11.27 -2.71 -8.02
N TYR A 231 -10.26 -3.11 -8.79
CA TYR A 231 -10.06 -2.63 -10.16
C TYR A 231 -11.20 -3.09 -11.08
N TYR A 232 -11.53 -4.36 -11.04
CA TYR A 232 -12.57 -4.92 -11.89
C TYR A 232 -13.93 -4.22 -11.69
N ARG A 233 -14.33 -4.02 -10.42
CA ARG A 233 -15.58 -3.30 -10.09
C ARG A 233 -15.59 -1.88 -10.64
N ASN A 234 -14.52 -1.13 -10.44
CA ASN A 234 -14.49 0.29 -10.77
C ASN A 234 -14.22 0.56 -12.25
N VAL A 235 -13.40 -0.27 -12.91
CA VAL A 235 -12.95 -0.04 -14.29
C VAL A 235 -13.82 -0.80 -15.29
N ARG A 236 -14.08 -2.09 -15.04
CA ARG A 236 -14.80 -2.94 -15.98
C ARG A 236 -16.31 -2.86 -15.79
N GLN A 237 -16.76 -3.04 -14.57
CA GLN A 237 -18.20 -3.09 -14.27
C GLN A 237 -18.80 -1.70 -14.01
N LYS A 238 -18.03 -0.72 -13.57
CA LYS A 238 -18.50 0.59 -13.12
C LYS A 238 -19.55 0.48 -11.99
N LYS A 239 -19.36 -0.48 -11.10
CA LYS A 239 -20.23 -0.80 -9.97
C LYS A 239 -19.43 -0.82 -8.67
N PRO A 240 -19.01 0.35 -8.16
CA PRO A 240 -18.32 0.42 -6.88
C PRO A 240 -19.20 -0.08 -5.75
N ASN A 241 -18.60 -0.72 -4.75
CA ASN A 241 -19.29 -1.12 -3.53
C ASN A 241 -18.36 -1.02 -2.32
N LEU A 242 -18.94 -1.06 -1.11
CA LEU A 242 -18.21 -0.94 0.15
C LEU A 242 -18.05 -2.28 0.88
N ILE A 243 -18.24 -3.38 0.18
CA ILE A 243 -18.15 -4.73 0.76
C ILE A 243 -16.68 -5.11 0.86
N CYS A 244 -16.27 -5.56 2.03
CA CYS A 244 -14.96 -6.13 2.31
C CYS A 244 -15.16 -7.63 2.61
N ASN A 245 -14.79 -8.49 1.67
CA ASN A 245 -15.17 -9.90 1.75
C ASN A 245 -14.30 -10.71 2.72
N GLN A 246 -12.98 -10.52 2.66
CA GLN A 246 -12.03 -11.32 3.43
C GLN A 246 -11.75 -10.67 4.80
N THR A 247 -11.78 -11.46 5.88
CA THR A 247 -11.47 -10.96 7.21
C THR A 247 -10.05 -10.39 7.29
N GLN A 248 -9.09 -11.00 6.61
CA GLN A 248 -7.69 -10.55 6.56
C GLN A 248 -7.52 -9.16 5.93
N ASP A 249 -8.49 -8.74 5.11
CA ASP A 249 -8.50 -7.45 4.43
C ASP A 249 -9.28 -6.36 5.19
N LYS A 250 -9.97 -6.74 6.27
CA LYS A 250 -10.71 -5.84 7.14
C LYS A 250 -9.80 -5.30 8.24
N PHE A 251 -9.06 -4.26 7.93
CA PHE A 251 -8.13 -3.68 8.89
C PHE A 251 -8.84 -2.90 9.98
N THR A 252 -8.64 -3.31 11.23
CA THR A 252 -9.19 -2.75 12.47
C THR A 252 -8.16 -2.84 13.59
N VAL A 253 -8.33 -2.08 14.67
CA VAL A 253 -7.52 -2.20 15.90
C VAL A 253 -7.99 -3.42 16.70
N SER A 254 -9.30 -3.59 16.84
CA SER A 254 -9.90 -4.74 17.51
C SER A 254 -10.15 -5.89 16.51
N SER A 255 -9.96 -7.11 16.94
CA SER A 255 -10.31 -8.31 16.17
C SER A 255 -11.81 -8.64 16.14
N ASN A 256 -12.65 -7.88 16.83
CA ASN A 256 -14.08 -8.17 16.91
C ASN A 256 -14.81 -8.01 15.56
N ASN A 257 -14.41 -6.99 14.77
CA ASN A 257 -15.07 -6.66 13.51
C ASN A 257 -14.16 -6.79 12.28
N GLY A 258 -12.89 -7.16 12.49
CA GLY A 258 -11.90 -7.25 11.42
C GLY A 258 -10.69 -8.09 11.84
N ASN A 259 -9.52 -7.75 11.29
CA ASN A 259 -8.31 -8.54 11.48
C ASN A 259 -7.50 -8.20 12.75
N GLY A 260 -7.80 -7.09 13.43
CA GLY A 260 -7.08 -6.67 14.64
C GLY A 260 -5.61 -6.32 14.42
N LYS A 261 -5.23 -5.88 13.20
CA LYS A 261 -3.82 -5.66 12.82
C LYS A 261 -3.41 -4.18 12.81
N LEU A 262 -4.34 -3.26 12.99
CA LEU A 262 -4.00 -1.85 13.11
C LEU A 262 -3.48 -1.51 14.50
N THR A 263 -2.44 -0.68 14.55
CA THR A 263 -1.98 -0.05 15.79
C THR A 263 -2.90 1.09 16.21
N TYR A 264 -3.41 1.83 15.23
CA TYR A 264 -4.28 2.99 15.42
C TYR A 264 -5.49 2.92 14.47
N PRO A 265 -6.64 3.51 14.82
CA PRO A 265 -7.84 3.50 13.99
C PRO A 265 -7.72 4.50 12.82
N VAL A 266 -6.73 4.30 11.98
CA VAL A 266 -6.40 5.16 10.83
C VAL A 266 -5.99 4.33 9.62
N GLY A 267 -6.40 4.79 8.43
CA GLY A 267 -6.07 4.13 7.16
C GLY A 267 -6.15 5.08 5.98
N LEU A 268 -6.57 4.56 4.83
CA LEU A 268 -6.76 5.31 3.58
C LEU A 268 -8.16 5.05 3.02
N LEU A 269 -8.60 5.87 2.05
CA LEU A 269 -9.79 5.57 1.26
C LEU A 269 -9.53 4.39 0.30
N THR A 270 -10.60 3.71 -0.07
CA THR A 270 -10.60 2.79 -1.21
C THR A 270 -10.94 3.55 -2.50
N ILE A 271 -10.60 2.98 -3.68
CA ILE A 271 -11.08 3.52 -4.96
C ILE A 271 -12.60 3.44 -5.08
N ASP A 272 -13.25 2.48 -4.42
CA ASP A 272 -14.71 2.37 -4.37
C ASP A 272 -15.33 3.58 -3.65
N GLU A 273 -14.78 4.00 -2.51
CA GLU A 273 -15.22 5.22 -1.79
C GLU A 273 -15.02 6.46 -2.64
N VAL A 274 -13.91 6.54 -3.37
CA VAL A 274 -13.65 7.66 -4.28
C VAL A 274 -14.61 7.67 -5.46
N ALA A 275 -14.93 6.50 -6.02
CA ALA A 275 -15.90 6.38 -7.12
C ALA A 275 -17.31 6.81 -6.68
N LEU A 276 -17.74 6.40 -5.49
CA LEU A 276 -19.02 6.83 -4.91
C LEU A 276 -19.06 8.35 -4.63
N ALA A 277 -17.92 8.97 -4.35
CA ALA A 277 -17.81 10.42 -4.18
C ALA A 277 -17.79 11.19 -5.53
N GLY A 278 -17.61 10.51 -6.65
CA GLY A 278 -17.63 11.12 -8.00
C GLY A 278 -16.35 10.95 -8.82
N GLY A 279 -15.35 10.22 -8.31
CA GLY A 279 -14.15 9.86 -9.07
C GLY A 279 -14.48 8.82 -10.14
N VAL A 280 -13.91 8.97 -11.33
CA VAL A 280 -14.07 8.02 -12.43
C VAL A 280 -12.71 7.60 -12.94
N TYR A 281 -12.57 6.34 -13.33
CA TYR A 281 -11.29 5.85 -13.86
C TYR A 281 -10.93 6.53 -15.17
N LEU A 282 -9.74 7.13 -15.22
CA LEU A 282 -9.18 7.88 -16.36
C LEU A 282 -10.07 9.01 -16.92
N ALA A 283 -11.14 9.40 -16.23
CA ALA A 283 -11.98 10.51 -16.65
C ALA A 283 -11.81 11.69 -15.68
N VAL A 284 -11.30 12.79 -16.19
CA VAL A 284 -11.03 14.01 -15.41
C VAL A 284 -12.29 14.51 -14.73
N ASN A 285 -12.23 14.71 -13.42
CA ASN A 285 -13.24 15.37 -12.63
C ASN A 285 -12.58 16.19 -11.52
N ASN A 286 -12.25 17.43 -11.79
CA ASN A 286 -11.62 18.36 -10.85
C ASN A 286 -12.64 19.15 -10.00
N LYS A 287 -13.94 18.84 -10.12
CA LYS A 287 -15.01 19.57 -9.44
C LYS A 287 -15.57 18.89 -8.20
N TYR A 288 -15.14 17.66 -7.88
CA TYR A 288 -15.60 17.00 -6.67
C TYR A 288 -14.60 17.21 -5.51
N TYR A 289 -15.08 17.12 -4.30
CA TYR A 289 -14.34 17.55 -3.10
C TYR A 289 -13.07 16.71 -2.79
N LEU A 290 -12.90 15.54 -3.38
CA LEU A 290 -11.69 14.72 -3.22
C LEU A 290 -10.60 15.05 -4.26
N ALA A 291 -10.90 15.85 -5.29
CA ALA A 291 -9.91 16.36 -6.23
C ALA A 291 -9.18 17.56 -5.59
N THR A 292 -7.91 17.39 -5.25
CA THR A 292 -7.13 18.40 -4.50
C THR A 292 -6.03 19.07 -5.30
N GLY A 293 -5.82 18.65 -6.55
CA GLY A 293 -4.71 19.13 -7.37
C GLY A 293 -3.38 18.40 -7.09
N GLN A 294 -3.37 17.45 -6.16
CA GLN A 294 -2.21 16.59 -5.88
C GLN A 294 -2.61 15.11 -6.05
N PRO A 295 -1.76 14.26 -6.69
CA PRO A 295 -1.98 12.83 -6.66
C PRO A 295 -1.78 12.29 -5.24
N TYR A 296 -2.67 11.36 -4.83
CA TYR A 296 -2.57 10.72 -3.53
C TYR A 296 -3.03 9.27 -3.57
N TRP A 297 -2.50 8.46 -2.64
CA TRP A 297 -2.75 7.03 -2.54
C TRP A 297 -4.15 6.69 -2.01
N THR A 298 -4.66 5.57 -2.50
CA THR A 298 -5.78 4.84 -1.88
C THR A 298 -5.28 3.51 -1.30
N MET A 299 -6.15 2.79 -0.59
CA MET A 299 -5.83 1.49 0.01
C MET A 299 -6.06 0.31 -0.95
N SER A 300 -6.53 0.57 -2.18
CA SER A 300 -6.99 -0.48 -3.07
C SER A 300 -5.87 -1.05 -3.93
N PRO A 301 -5.58 -2.36 -3.85
CA PRO A 301 -4.77 -3.06 -4.83
C PRO A 301 -5.51 -3.08 -6.18
N VAL A 302 -4.75 -2.99 -7.28
CA VAL A 302 -5.34 -2.88 -8.61
C VAL A 302 -4.91 -4.03 -9.51
N VAL A 303 -3.63 -4.14 -9.77
CA VAL A 303 -3.10 -5.18 -10.64
C VAL A 303 -1.66 -5.51 -10.26
N PHE A 304 -1.30 -6.77 -10.38
CA PHE A 304 0.09 -7.16 -10.55
C PHE A 304 0.30 -7.53 -12.02
N ASP A 305 1.19 -6.83 -12.70
CA ASP A 305 1.52 -7.09 -14.10
C ASP A 305 2.79 -7.94 -14.17
N SER A 306 2.64 -9.22 -14.51
CA SER A 306 3.74 -10.16 -14.58
C SER A 306 4.72 -9.90 -15.73
N ASN A 307 4.30 -9.16 -16.80
CA ASN A 307 5.18 -8.85 -17.91
C ASN A 307 6.27 -7.83 -17.52
N TYR A 308 5.93 -6.91 -16.63
CA TYR A 308 6.83 -5.89 -16.11
C TYR A 308 7.27 -6.16 -14.67
N ALA A 309 6.69 -7.17 -14.02
CA ALA A 309 6.82 -7.47 -12.59
C ALA A 309 6.52 -6.24 -11.73
N TYR A 310 5.40 -5.55 -11.98
CA TYR A 310 4.99 -4.37 -11.23
C TYR A 310 3.67 -4.58 -10.50
N ALA A 311 3.70 -4.22 -9.22
CA ALA A 311 2.52 -4.10 -8.36
C ALA A 311 1.95 -2.68 -8.47
N TYR A 312 0.68 -2.55 -8.87
CA TYR A 312 -0.01 -1.28 -9.03
C TYR A 312 -1.10 -1.10 -7.99
N THR A 313 -1.05 0.01 -7.27
CA THR A 313 -2.07 0.45 -6.31
C THR A 313 -2.90 1.59 -6.91
N GLY A 314 -4.17 1.65 -6.54
CA GLY A 314 -5.06 2.73 -6.92
C GLY A 314 -4.66 4.06 -6.30
N ASN A 315 -4.74 5.11 -7.08
CA ASN A 315 -4.49 6.47 -6.62
C ASN A 315 -5.46 7.45 -7.31
N ILE A 316 -5.52 8.66 -6.78
CA ILE A 316 -6.24 9.76 -7.39
C ILE A 316 -5.22 10.70 -8.00
N SER A 317 -5.39 11.04 -9.25
CA SER A 317 -4.50 11.97 -9.95
C SER A 317 -4.72 13.43 -9.53
N ALA A 318 -3.80 14.29 -9.87
CA ALA A 318 -3.97 15.73 -9.68
C ALA A 318 -5.24 16.30 -10.39
N ALA A 319 -5.65 15.67 -11.49
CA ALA A 319 -6.86 16.03 -12.24
C ALA A 319 -8.15 15.39 -11.67
N GLY A 320 -8.06 14.70 -10.52
CA GLY A 320 -9.21 14.16 -9.80
C GLY A 320 -9.77 12.84 -10.36
N HIS A 321 -9.12 12.17 -11.29
CA HIS A 321 -9.58 10.85 -11.73
C HIS A 321 -8.90 9.72 -10.96
N ILE A 322 -9.60 8.60 -10.86
CA ILE A 322 -9.02 7.35 -10.38
C ILE A 322 -8.02 6.86 -11.42
N THR A 323 -6.82 6.50 -10.99
CA THR A 323 -5.78 5.93 -11.83
C THR A 323 -4.95 4.93 -11.02
N THR A 324 -3.86 4.44 -11.58
CA THR A 324 -2.98 3.45 -10.96
C THR A 324 -1.54 3.89 -11.05
N ALA A 325 -0.75 3.55 -10.05
CA ALA A 325 0.69 3.74 -10.08
C ALA A 325 1.40 2.57 -9.43
N THR A 326 2.66 2.35 -9.79
CA THR A 326 3.50 1.35 -9.14
C THR A 326 3.68 1.70 -7.66
N ALA A 327 3.71 0.69 -6.81
CA ALA A 327 3.84 0.87 -5.36
C ALA A 327 5.08 1.70 -4.95
N THR A 328 6.09 1.78 -5.80
CA THR A 328 7.31 2.57 -5.60
C THR A 328 7.18 4.05 -5.99
N THR A 329 6.07 4.47 -6.56
CA THR A 329 5.82 5.88 -6.86
C THR A 329 5.58 6.67 -5.57
N SER A 330 6.04 7.92 -5.51
CA SER A 330 5.82 8.79 -4.35
C SER A 330 4.65 9.73 -4.59
N TYR A 331 3.57 9.55 -3.84
CA TYR A 331 2.37 10.38 -3.89
C TYR A 331 1.94 10.89 -2.52
N GLY A 332 1.02 11.84 -2.49
CA GLY A 332 0.45 12.40 -1.27
C GLY A 332 -0.20 11.33 -0.39
N VAL A 333 -0.11 11.52 0.91
CA VAL A 333 -0.74 10.66 1.92
C VAL A 333 -1.82 11.45 2.64
N ARG A 334 -3.06 10.96 2.57
CA ARG A 334 -4.22 11.59 3.20
C ARG A 334 -4.87 10.61 4.18
N PRO A 335 -4.53 10.68 5.47
CA PRO A 335 -5.10 9.80 6.48
C PRO A 335 -6.62 9.87 6.52
N VAL A 336 -7.23 8.74 6.82
CA VAL A 336 -8.67 8.57 7.01
C VAL A 336 -8.93 8.06 8.41
N ILE A 337 -9.85 8.70 9.12
CA ILE A 337 -10.31 8.33 10.47
C ILE A 337 -11.83 8.21 10.50
N ASN A 338 -12.37 7.70 11.59
CA ASN A 338 -13.81 7.66 11.82
C ASN A 338 -14.11 8.27 13.18
N LEU A 339 -14.92 9.34 13.20
CA LEU A 339 -15.42 9.87 14.46
C LEU A 339 -16.47 8.93 15.06
N SER A 340 -16.46 8.79 16.39
CA SER A 340 -17.44 8.01 17.13
C SER A 340 -18.86 8.48 16.85
N PRO A 341 -19.85 7.57 16.84
CA PRO A 341 -21.25 7.95 16.77
C PRO A 341 -21.73 8.75 18.00
N ASP A 342 -20.96 8.72 19.08
CA ASP A 342 -21.30 9.41 20.33
C ASP A 342 -20.89 10.88 20.36
N ILE A 343 -20.17 11.37 19.32
CA ILE A 343 -19.80 12.78 19.24
C ILE A 343 -21.02 13.66 18.98
N SER A 344 -20.99 14.88 19.51
CA SER A 344 -21.96 15.92 19.23
C SER A 344 -21.34 17.03 18.37
N ILE A 345 -22.10 17.58 17.45
CA ILE A 345 -21.73 18.81 16.72
C ILE A 345 -21.96 19.98 17.68
N THR A 346 -20.90 20.72 17.97
CA THR A 346 -20.93 21.86 18.89
C THR A 346 -20.98 23.21 18.18
N GLY A 347 -20.79 23.22 16.88
CA GLY A 347 -20.86 24.45 16.07
C GLY A 347 -20.56 24.21 14.61
N GLY A 348 -20.67 25.25 13.83
CA GLY A 348 -20.44 25.24 12.39
C GLY A 348 -21.61 24.71 11.57
N ASP A 349 -21.55 24.94 10.26
CA ASP A 349 -22.52 24.46 9.28
C ASP A 349 -21.86 23.57 8.21
N GLY A 350 -20.59 23.26 8.42
CA GLY A 350 -19.78 22.40 7.55
C GLY A 350 -19.27 23.09 6.30
N THR A 351 -19.54 24.37 6.12
CA THR A 351 -18.99 25.13 4.99
C THR A 351 -17.50 25.41 5.18
N LYS A 352 -16.86 25.82 4.09
CA LYS A 352 -15.45 26.23 4.10
C LYS A 352 -15.15 27.34 5.11
N ASN A 353 -16.09 28.28 5.29
CA ASN A 353 -15.94 29.43 6.19
C ASN A 353 -16.34 29.10 7.63
N ASN A 354 -17.10 28.04 7.84
CA ASN A 354 -17.62 27.65 9.13
C ASN A 354 -17.69 26.11 9.28
N PRO A 355 -16.53 25.43 9.38
CA PRO A 355 -16.46 23.97 9.54
C PRO A 355 -17.21 23.49 10.78
N TYR A 356 -17.76 22.29 10.72
CA TYR A 356 -18.30 21.64 11.94
C TYR A 356 -17.20 21.52 13.00
N THR A 357 -17.57 21.79 14.24
CA THR A 357 -16.78 21.46 15.43
C THR A 357 -17.49 20.34 16.22
N VAL A 358 -16.73 19.52 16.90
CA VAL A 358 -17.25 18.32 17.58
C VAL A 358 -16.73 18.22 19.01
N ALA A 359 -17.53 17.66 19.89
CA ALA A 359 -17.14 17.29 21.25
C ALA A 359 -17.70 15.90 21.60
N LEU A 360 -17.07 15.24 22.58
CA LEU A 360 -17.69 14.12 23.26
C LEU A 360 -18.81 14.60 24.15
N PRO A 361 -19.87 13.81 24.38
CA PRO A 361 -20.87 14.13 25.37
C PRO A 361 -20.20 14.36 26.73
N ASN A 362 -20.65 15.39 27.46
CA ASN A 362 -20.26 15.54 28.85
C ASN A 362 -20.82 14.34 29.62
N ASN A 363 -19.93 13.54 30.20
CA ASN A 363 -20.32 12.49 31.15
C ASN A 363 -20.86 13.10 32.46
#